data_a66c54ad144fa1928d53a86ec1847e6d
#
_entry.id   a66c54ad144fa1928d53a86ec1847e6d
#
_cell.length_a   1.000
_cell.length_b   1.000
_cell.length_c   1.000
_cell.angle_alpha   90.00
_cell.angle_beta   90.00
_cell.angle_gamma   90.00
#
_symmetry.space_group_name_H-M   'P 1'
#
loop_
_entity.id
_entity.type
_entity.pdbx_description
1 polymer ?
#
loop_
_entity_poly.entity_id
_entity_poly.type
_entity_poly.pdbx_seq_one_letter_code
_entity_poly.pdbx_strand_id
1 'polypeptide(L)'
;DLHFSCGRSGHCVGGLWFHIWDSGKSCFYSGDYQPGPLAFAVDQVKGRRADLAIVDCAHPDTQEDARALRSRILEWIGPCIADGRRVVLPLPRYGRGLELIALIKENFPQVAIAADQGFTAAVEQVCGYGEWLRAGREEQIRAFLEEQPEKRLERDVYDILLAGEVGGQAVLG
;
A
#
# COMPACT_ATOMS: atom_id res chain seq x y z
N ASP A 1 5.12 22.32 29.43
CA ASP A 1 5.59 22.15 28.04
C ASP A 1 4.94 20.91 27.44
N LEU A 2 4.50 21.01 26.18
CA LEU A 2 3.96 19.90 25.42
C LEU A 2 5.10 19.27 24.59
N HIS A 3 5.23 17.96 24.68
CA HIS A 3 6.21 17.16 23.93
C HIS A 3 5.49 16.21 23.00
N PHE A 4 6.15 15.83 21.92
CA PHE A 4 5.63 14.77 21.05
C PHE A 4 6.76 13.96 20.39
N SER A 5 6.44 12.74 20.03
CA SER A 5 7.19 11.92 19.09
C SER A 5 6.23 11.37 18.05
N CYS A 6 6.71 11.14 16.85
CA CYS A 6 5.93 10.53 15.78
C CYS A 6 6.76 9.47 15.08
N GLY A 7 6.09 8.67 14.28
CA GLY A 7 6.72 7.70 13.38
C GLY A 7 5.79 7.34 12.24
N ARG A 8 6.33 6.68 11.23
CA ARG A 8 5.58 6.28 10.04
C ARG A 8 4.54 5.23 10.39
N SER A 9 3.32 5.43 9.92
CA SER A 9 2.20 4.51 10.21
C SER A 9 2.19 3.26 9.31
N GLY A 10 2.96 3.26 8.21
CA GLY A 10 3.00 2.15 7.27
C GLY A 10 1.84 2.09 6.26
N HIS A 11 0.97 3.08 6.28
CA HIS A 11 -0.21 3.14 5.40
C HIS A 11 0.08 3.79 4.04
N CYS A 12 0.72 4.94 4.06
CA CYS A 12 1.10 5.71 2.87
C CYS A 12 2.23 6.70 3.18
N VAL A 13 2.74 7.39 2.16
CA VAL A 13 3.65 8.52 2.33
C VAL A 13 2.94 9.61 3.14
N GLY A 14 3.63 10.14 4.17
CA GLY A 14 3.08 11.15 5.08
C GLY A 14 2.17 10.60 6.19
N GLY A 15 1.81 9.31 6.15
CA GLY A 15 1.02 8.68 7.22
C GLY A 15 1.83 8.52 8.51
N LEU A 16 1.41 9.14 9.59
CA LEU A 16 2.11 9.18 10.86
C LEU A 16 1.21 8.73 12.01
N TRP A 17 1.84 8.11 13.00
CA TRP A 17 1.32 8.01 14.35
C TRP A 17 2.00 9.05 15.24
N PHE A 18 1.33 9.45 16.35
CA PHE A 18 1.84 10.43 17.32
C PHE A 18 1.72 9.90 18.73
N HIS A 19 2.73 10.17 19.53
CA HIS A 19 2.70 10.08 20.99
C HIS A 19 2.96 11.45 21.55
N ILE A 20 2.01 12.00 22.27
CA ILE A 20 2.01 13.38 22.78
C ILE A 20 1.92 13.32 24.30
N TRP A 21 2.73 14.10 25.01
CA TRP A 21 2.73 14.10 26.46
C TRP A 21 3.13 15.45 27.04
N ASP A 22 2.71 15.69 28.27
CA ASP A 22 3.18 16.75 29.15
C ASP A 22 3.65 16.18 30.49
N SER A 23 3.79 17.03 31.52
CA SER A 23 4.22 16.62 32.87
C SER A 23 3.21 15.72 33.59
N GLY A 24 1.99 15.56 33.12
CA GLY A 24 0.93 14.86 33.85
C GLY A 24 0.15 13.83 33.04
N LYS A 25 0.08 13.98 31.72
CA LYS A 25 -0.78 13.15 30.86
C LYS A 25 -0.11 12.86 29.53
N SER A 26 -0.54 11.72 28.93
CA SER A 26 -0.06 11.29 27.65
C SER A 26 -1.19 10.77 26.77
N CYS A 27 -1.08 11.02 25.46
CA CYS A 27 -2.02 10.55 24.45
C CYS A 27 -1.25 9.87 23.31
N PHE A 28 -1.73 8.72 22.86
CA PHE A 28 -1.29 8.08 21.64
C PHE A 28 -2.36 8.19 20.58
N TYR A 29 -1.99 8.61 19.36
CA TYR A 29 -2.85 8.64 18.18
C TYR A 29 -2.22 7.77 17.08
N SER A 30 -2.94 6.73 16.63
CA SER A 30 -2.39 5.76 15.69
C SER A 30 -2.29 6.30 14.25
N GLY A 31 -3.12 7.28 13.87
CA GLY A 31 -3.42 7.46 12.46
C GLY A 31 -3.88 6.13 11.85
N ASP A 32 -3.82 6.01 10.54
CA ASP A 32 -4.09 4.76 9.81
C ASP A 32 -2.88 3.82 9.94
N TYR A 33 -2.69 3.24 11.14
CA TYR A 33 -1.55 2.39 11.44
C TYR A 33 -1.70 0.99 10.81
N GLN A 34 -0.74 0.61 9.97
CA GLN A 34 -0.71 -0.69 9.33
C GLN A 34 0.51 -1.50 9.81
N PRO A 35 0.32 -2.53 10.64
CA PRO A 35 1.41 -3.40 11.05
C PRO A 35 1.83 -4.32 9.89
N GLY A 36 3.14 -4.39 9.61
CA GLY A 36 3.71 -5.30 8.62
C GLY A 36 3.31 -5.02 7.16
N PRO A 37 3.41 -3.76 6.69
CA PRO A 37 3.20 -3.43 5.29
C PRO A 37 4.27 -4.07 4.40
N LEU A 38 3.95 -4.32 3.12
CA LEU A 38 4.91 -4.88 2.14
C LEU A 38 5.72 -3.78 1.45
N ALA A 39 5.07 -2.67 1.11
CA ALA A 39 5.68 -1.58 0.36
C ALA A 39 6.23 -0.48 1.27
N PHE A 40 5.47 -0.07 2.27
CA PHE A 40 5.82 1.09 3.09
C PHE A 40 6.67 0.73 4.30
N ALA A 41 7.49 1.67 4.73
CA ALA A 41 8.19 1.60 5.99
C ALA A 41 7.24 1.93 7.14
N VAL A 42 7.37 1.22 8.25
CA VAL A 42 6.59 1.42 9.47
C VAL A 42 7.51 1.51 10.68
N ASP A 43 7.27 2.50 11.54
CA ASP A 43 7.99 2.64 12.79
C ASP A 43 7.17 2.01 13.92
N GLN A 44 7.82 1.13 14.68
CA GLN A 44 7.13 0.35 15.70
C GLN A 44 6.65 1.22 16.86
N VAL A 45 5.41 0.96 17.31
CA VAL A 45 4.80 1.59 18.49
C VAL A 45 5.01 0.77 19.77
N LYS A 46 5.64 -0.41 19.67
CA LYS A 46 5.84 -1.31 20.80
C LYS A 46 6.61 -0.65 21.96
N GLY A 47 6.11 -0.88 23.18
CA GLY A 47 6.71 -0.35 24.39
C GLY A 47 6.29 1.07 24.78
N ARG A 48 5.47 1.73 23.97
CA ARG A 48 4.88 3.03 24.30
C ARG A 48 3.67 2.83 25.20
N ARG A 49 3.59 3.65 26.26
CA ARG A 49 2.44 3.70 27.15
C ARG A 49 1.81 5.07 27.06
N ALA A 50 0.49 5.14 27.11
CA ALA A 50 -0.26 6.39 27.13
C ALA A 50 -1.45 6.26 28.07
N ASP A 51 -1.88 7.39 28.67
CA ASP A 51 -3.09 7.45 29.48
C ASP A 51 -4.34 7.35 28.62
N LEU A 52 -4.26 7.87 27.38
CA LEU A 52 -5.32 7.79 26.37
C LEU A 52 -4.73 7.24 25.07
N ALA A 53 -5.42 6.31 24.45
CA ALA A 53 -5.11 5.87 23.09
C ALA A 53 -6.31 6.12 22.16
N ILE A 54 -6.06 6.79 21.05
CA ILE A 54 -7.00 6.98 19.94
C ILE A 54 -6.48 6.12 18.80
N VAL A 55 -7.22 5.07 18.47
CA VAL A 55 -6.77 4.05 17.50
C VAL A 55 -7.79 3.96 16.37
N ASP A 56 -7.28 3.99 15.13
CA ASP A 56 -8.11 3.66 13.97
C ASP A 56 -8.60 2.22 14.05
N CYS A 57 -9.88 2.02 13.81
CA CYS A 57 -10.55 0.73 13.87
C CYS A 57 -11.55 0.60 12.70
N ALA A 58 -11.07 0.82 11.47
CA ALA A 58 -11.90 0.78 10.26
C ALA A 58 -12.57 -0.57 10.02
N HIS A 59 -11.97 -1.67 10.50
CA HIS A 59 -12.47 -3.03 10.32
C HIS A 59 -12.49 -3.82 11.64
N PRO A 60 -13.31 -3.43 12.64
CA PRO A 60 -13.28 -4.01 13.98
C PRO A 60 -13.69 -5.49 14.01
N ASP A 61 -14.50 -5.93 13.06
CA ASP A 61 -15.03 -7.30 12.98
C ASP A 61 -14.13 -8.27 12.20
N THR A 62 -13.03 -7.78 11.61
CA THR A 62 -12.11 -8.62 10.84
C THR A 62 -11.20 -9.39 11.80
N GLN A 63 -11.40 -10.72 11.90
CA GLN A 63 -10.56 -11.61 12.69
C GLN A 63 -9.35 -12.15 11.90
N GLU A 64 -9.36 -12.00 10.57
CA GLU A 64 -8.27 -12.44 9.71
C GLU A 64 -7.08 -11.48 9.80
N ASP A 65 -5.91 -12.05 9.96
CA ASP A 65 -4.68 -11.25 9.89
C ASP A 65 -4.33 -10.85 8.43
N ALA A 66 -3.46 -9.87 8.28
CA ALA A 66 -3.03 -9.39 6.97
C ALA A 66 -2.38 -10.49 6.10
N ARG A 67 -1.78 -11.52 6.71
CA ARG A 67 -1.16 -12.64 6.00
C ARG A 67 -2.22 -13.54 5.39
N ALA A 68 -3.27 -13.88 6.13
CA ALA A 68 -4.39 -14.68 5.64
C ALA A 68 -5.10 -13.97 4.48
N LEU A 69 -5.33 -12.65 4.58
CA LEU A 69 -5.92 -11.86 3.51
C LEU A 69 -5.05 -11.85 2.25
N ARG A 70 -3.72 -11.71 2.39
CA ARG A 70 -2.78 -11.78 1.26
C ARG A 70 -2.79 -13.15 0.59
N SER A 71 -2.81 -14.23 1.37
CA SER A 71 -2.91 -15.60 0.83
C SER A 71 -4.17 -15.78 0.00
N ARG A 72 -5.32 -15.31 0.48
CA ARG A 72 -6.59 -15.37 -0.28
C ARG A 72 -6.54 -14.59 -1.60
N ILE A 73 -5.92 -13.43 -1.62
CA ILE A 73 -5.71 -12.66 -2.86
C ILE A 73 -4.89 -13.49 -3.86
N LEU A 74 -3.79 -14.09 -3.41
CA LEU A 74 -2.93 -14.91 -4.27
C LEU A 74 -3.62 -16.18 -4.76
N GLU A 75 -4.38 -16.86 -3.89
CA GLU A 75 -5.19 -18.03 -4.24
C GLU A 75 -6.26 -17.72 -5.29
N TRP A 76 -6.78 -16.49 -5.30
CA TRP A 76 -7.74 -16.07 -6.30
C TRP A 76 -7.06 -15.63 -7.61
N ILE A 77 -5.97 -14.87 -7.55
CA ILE A 77 -5.25 -14.36 -8.73
C ILE A 77 -4.51 -15.48 -9.46
N GLY A 78 -3.85 -16.37 -8.73
CA GLY A 78 -2.97 -17.41 -9.31
C GLY A 78 -3.64 -18.27 -10.37
N PRO A 79 -4.80 -18.88 -10.12
CA PRO A 79 -5.55 -19.64 -11.13
C PRO A 79 -5.94 -18.81 -12.35
N CYS A 80 -6.31 -17.53 -12.15
CA CYS A 80 -6.65 -16.66 -13.26
C CYS A 80 -5.46 -16.46 -14.21
N ILE A 81 -4.30 -16.19 -13.64
CA ILE A 81 -3.05 -16.02 -14.40
C ILE A 81 -2.67 -17.32 -15.11
N ALA A 82 -2.73 -18.46 -14.41
CA ALA A 82 -2.40 -19.77 -14.98
C ALA A 82 -3.28 -20.15 -16.17
N ASP A 83 -4.56 -19.74 -16.15
CA ASP A 83 -5.52 -19.95 -17.22
C ASP A 83 -5.40 -18.91 -18.36
N GLY A 84 -4.44 -17.96 -18.28
CA GLY A 84 -4.29 -16.88 -19.25
C GLY A 84 -5.44 -15.84 -19.21
N ARG A 85 -6.16 -15.77 -18.10
CA ARG A 85 -7.24 -14.80 -17.89
C ARG A 85 -6.68 -13.48 -17.38
N ARG A 86 -7.17 -12.38 -17.91
CA ARG A 86 -6.83 -11.04 -17.42
C ARG A 86 -7.61 -10.71 -16.14
N VAL A 87 -6.94 -10.07 -15.20
CA VAL A 87 -7.53 -9.67 -13.93
C VAL A 87 -7.57 -8.14 -13.86
N VAL A 88 -8.74 -7.59 -13.52
CA VAL A 88 -8.91 -6.15 -13.27
C VAL A 88 -9.13 -5.94 -11.79
N LEU A 89 -8.31 -5.09 -11.17
CA LEU A 89 -8.35 -4.79 -9.74
C LEU A 89 -8.63 -3.29 -9.54
N PRO A 90 -9.84 -2.90 -9.15
CA PRO A 90 -10.13 -1.53 -8.75
C PRO A 90 -9.45 -1.24 -7.41
N LEU A 91 -8.65 -0.18 -7.34
CA LEU A 91 -7.86 0.16 -6.17
C LEU A 91 -7.82 1.67 -5.93
N PRO A 92 -7.74 2.11 -4.67
CA PRO A 92 -7.37 3.48 -4.35
C PRO A 92 -6.01 3.82 -4.96
N ARG A 93 -5.88 5.00 -5.53
CA ARG A 93 -4.64 5.47 -6.18
C ARG A 93 -3.44 5.54 -5.24
N TYR A 94 -3.70 5.78 -3.95
CA TYR A 94 -2.65 5.93 -2.94
C TYR A 94 -2.66 4.76 -1.96
N GLY A 95 -1.46 4.41 -1.46
CA GLY A 95 -1.29 3.41 -0.41
C GLY A 95 -1.44 1.97 -0.89
N ARG A 96 -2.66 1.44 -0.86
CA ARG A 96 -2.95 0.00 -1.08
C ARG A 96 -2.48 -0.56 -2.42
N GLY A 97 -2.44 0.26 -3.47
CA GLY A 97 -1.97 -0.18 -4.77
C GLY A 97 -0.51 -0.64 -4.77
N LEU A 98 0.37 0.08 -4.06
CA LEU A 98 1.77 -0.32 -3.94
C LEU A 98 1.95 -1.60 -3.12
N GLU A 99 1.14 -1.80 -2.08
CA GLU A 99 1.11 -3.04 -1.32
C GLU A 99 0.76 -4.25 -2.21
N LEU A 100 -0.20 -4.06 -3.13
CA LEU A 100 -0.62 -5.11 -4.04
C LEU A 100 0.41 -5.37 -5.14
N ILE A 101 1.04 -4.34 -5.71
CA ILE A 101 2.16 -4.48 -6.65
C ILE A 101 3.28 -5.29 -5.98
N ALA A 102 3.66 -4.93 -4.75
CA ALA A 102 4.67 -5.66 -4.00
C ALA A 102 4.28 -7.13 -3.80
N LEU A 103 3.04 -7.39 -3.39
CA LEU A 103 2.53 -8.75 -3.20
C LEU A 103 2.58 -9.58 -4.49
N ILE A 104 2.10 -9.01 -5.60
CA ILE A 104 2.04 -9.71 -6.88
C ILE A 104 3.46 -9.98 -7.40
N LYS A 105 4.33 -8.98 -7.43
CA LYS A 105 5.69 -9.13 -7.95
C LYS A 105 6.57 -10.06 -7.10
N GLU A 106 6.31 -10.19 -5.80
CA GLU A 106 6.99 -11.18 -4.94
C GLU A 106 6.58 -12.63 -5.26
N ASN A 107 5.33 -12.85 -5.66
CA ASN A 107 4.80 -14.21 -5.88
C ASN A 107 4.73 -14.59 -7.37
N PHE A 108 4.58 -13.62 -8.24
CA PHE A 108 4.48 -13.78 -9.69
C PHE A 108 5.38 -12.75 -10.41
N PRO A 109 6.70 -12.87 -10.31
CA PRO A 109 7.64 -11.85 -10.82
C PRO A 109 7.53 -11.60 -12.34
N GLN A 110 7.08 -12.61 -13.09
CA GLN A 110 6.92 -12.55 -14.55
C GLN A 110 5.61 -11.89 -15.01
N VAL A 111 4.66 -11.67 -14.09
CA VAL A 111 3.34 -11.12 -14.44
C VAL A 111 3.45 -9.67 -14.86
N ALA A 112 2.89 -9.35 -16.03
CA ALA A 112 2.79 -7.99 -16.51
C ALA A 112 1.63 -7.27 -15.83
N ILE A 113 1.94 -6.15 -15.15
CA ILE A 113 0.96 -5.30 -14.48
C ILE A 113 0.86 -3.99 -15.23
N ALA A 114 -0.31 -3.67 -15.77
CA ALA A 114 -0.62 -2.34 -16.28
C ALA A 114 -1.43 -1.55 -15.24
N ALA A 115 -1.37 -0.23 -15.32
CA ALA A 115 -2.15 0.65 -14.48
C ALA A 115 -2.70 1.83 -15.29
N ASP A 116 -3.81 2.41 -14.85
CA ASP A 116 -4.30 3.64 -15.44
C ASP A 116 -3.36 4.83 -15.16
N GLN A 117 -3.47 5.86 -16.00
CA GLN A 117 -2.59 7.04 -15.92
C GLN A 117 -2.65 7.74 -14.56
N GLY A 118 -3.82 7.81 -13.93
CA GLY A 118 -3.97 8.43 -12.62
C GLY A 118 -3.27 7.64 -11.51
N PHE A 119 -3.31 6.31 -11.61
CA PHE A 119 -2.57 5.44 -10.68
C PHE A 119 -1.07 5.55 -10.91
N THR A 120 -0.61 5.51 -12.16
CA THR A 120 0.80 5.65 -12.53
C THR A 120 1.38 6.98 -12.02
N ALA A 121 0.67 8.10 -12.23
CA ALA A 121 1.09 9.41 -11.74
C ALA A 121 1.18 9.46 -10.19
N ALA A 122 0.27 8.81 -9.47
CA ALA A 122 0.34 8.71 -8.01
C ALA A 122 1.55 7.88 -7.56
N VAL A 123 1.87 6.81 -8.25
CA VAL A 123 3.05 5.97 -7.97
C VAL A 123 4.36 6.73 -8.26
N GLU A 124 4.41 7.51 -9.33
CA GLU A 124 5.57 8.36 -9.65
C GLU A 124 5.88 9.35 -8.51
N GLN A 125 4.85 9.95 -7.92
CA GLN A 125 5.04 10.85 -6.77
C GLN A 125 5.71 10.15 -5.58
N VAL A 126 5.37 8.90 -5.32
CA VAL A 126 5.95 8.12 -4.21
C VAL A 126 7.44 7.86 -4.39
N CYS A 127 7.93 7.74 -5.63
CA CYS A 127 9.37 7.55 -5.90
C CYS A 127 10.25 8.71 -5.40
N GLY A 128 9.69 9.90 -5.18
CA GLY A 128 10.39 11.04 -4.58
C GLY A 128 10.58 10.93 -3.06
N TYR A 129 10.01 9.91 -2.42
CA TYR A 129 9.96 9.73 -0.97
C TYR A 129 10.44 8.34 -0.54
N GLY A 130 11.61 7.94 -1.03
CA GLY A 130 12.17 6.61 -0.80
C GLY A 130 12.32 6.22 0.68
N GLU A 131 12.51 7.21 1.57
CA GLU A 131 12.56 7.02 3.02
C GLU A 131 11.24 6.50 3.63
N TRP A 132 10.13 6.64 2.92
CA TRP A 132 8.82 6.10 3.30
C TRP A 132 8.60 4.66 2.83
N LEU A 133 9.50 4.15 2.03
CA LEU A 133 9.43 2.80 1.47
C LEU A 133 10.31 1.83 2.26
N ARG A 134 9.97 0.57 2.21
CA ARG A 134 10.87 -0.49 2.70
C ARG A 134 12.07 -0.62 1.75
N ALA A 135 13.19 -1.06 2.30
CA ALA A 135 14.40 -1.31 1.52
C ALA A 135 14.13 -2.18 0.27
N GLY A 136 14.64 -1.75 -0.87
CA GLY A 136 14.46 -2.41 -2.17
C GLY A 136 13.12 -2.14 -2.87
N ARG A 137 12.16 -1.46 -2.25
CA ARG A 137 10.85 -1.19 -2.87
C ARG A 137 10.89 -0.06 -3.88
N GLU A 138 11.76 0.90 -3.69
CA GLU A 138 11.93 1.98 -4.66
C GLU A 138 12.34 1.44 -6.05
N GLU A 139 13.29 0.52 -6.09
CA GLU A 139 13.73 -0.12 -7.33
C GLU A 139 12.60 -0.93 -7.98
N GLN A 140 11.83 -1.66 -7.18
CA GLN A 140 10.68 -2.42 -7.67
C GLN A 140 9.59 -1.51 -8.26
N ILE A 141 9.34 -0.36 -7.63
CA ILE A 141 8.37 0.63 -8.11
C ILE A 141 8.88 1.28 -9.41
N ARG A 142 10.15 1.62 -9.49
CA ARG A 142 10.75 2.17 -10.74
C ARG A 142 10.64 1.18 -11.88
N ALA A 143 10.96 -0.10 -11.64
CA ALA A 143 10.80 -1.15 -12.64
C ALA A 143 9.34 -1.27 -13.10
N PHE A 144 8.38 -1.25 -12.17
CA PHE A 144 6.95 -1.23 -12.50
C PHE A 144 6.58 -0.03 -13.39
N LEU A 145 7.06 1.18 -13.09
CA LEU A 145 6.78 2.37 -13.90
C LEU A 145 7.40 2.30 -15.30
N GLU A 146 8.56 1.68 -15.45
CA GLU A 146 9.22 1.46 -16.75
C GLU A 146 8.48 0.43 -17.62
N GLU A 147 7.80 -0.51 -16.98
CA GLU A 147 6.99 -1.54 -17.67
C GLU A 147 5.64 -1.04 -18.17
N GLN A 148 5.22 0.20 -17.83
CA GLN A 148 3.88 0.67 -18.19
C GLN A 148 3.66 0.79 -19.71
N PRO A 149 2.45 0.46 -20.21
CA PRO A 149 2.12 0.45 -21.65
C PRO A 149 2.32 1.79 -22.35
N GLU A 150 2.19 2.91 -21.65
CA GLU A 150 2.43 4.26 -22.19
C GLU A 150 3.88 4.45 -22.63
N LYS A 151 4.79 3.71 -22.02
CA LYS A 151 6.24 3.69 -22.38
C LYS A 151 6.56 2.55 -23.36
N ARG A 152 5.67 1.59 -23.53
CA ARG A 152 5.77 0.49 -24.50
C ARG A 152 4.64 0.64 -25.52
N LEU A 153 4.98 0.63 -26.80
CA LEU A 153 4.02 0.78 -27.92
C LEU A 153 3.01 -0.36 -28.05
N GLU A 154 3.04 -1.37 -27.22
CA GLU A 154 2.19 -2.56 -27.27
C GLU A 154 1.18 -2.56 -26.12
N ARG A 155 -0.04 -2.09 -26.40
CA ARG A 155 -1.16 -1.99 -25.43
C ARG A 155 -1.78 -3.30 -25.00
N ASP A 156 -1.43 -4.45 -25.59
CA ASP A 156 -2.21 -5.69 -25.45
C ASP A 156 -1.59 -6.76 -24.56
N VAL A 157 -0.48 -6.48 -23.86
CA VAL A 157 0.27 -7.48 -23.07
C VAL A 157 0.29 -7.13 -21.60
N TYR A 158 -0.83 -7.34 -20.92
CA TYR A 158 -0.86 -7.35 -19.45
C TYR A 158 -1.73 -8.51 -18.94
N ASP A 159 -1.34 -9.05 -17.80
CA ASP A 159 -2.09 -10.05 -17.05
C ASP A 159 -3.02 -9.40 -16.03
N ILE A 160 -2.58 -8.29 -15.44
CA ILE A 160 -3.30 -7.56 -14.41
C ILE A 160 -3.40 -6.09 -14.77
N LEU A 161 -4.61 -5.53 -14.70
CA LEU A 161 -4.87 -4.11 -14.80
C LEU A 161 -5.25 -3.54 -13.43
N LEU A 162 -4.50 -2.55 -12.97
CA LEU A 162 -4.83 -1.75 -11.80
C LEU A 162 -5.60 -0.50 -12.24
N ALA A 163 -6.88 -0.43 -11.88
CA ALA A 163 -7.74 0.69 -12.21
C ALA A 163 -7.91 1.58 -10.96
N GLY A 164 -7.58 2.87 -11.06
CA GLY A 164 -7.77 3.82 -9.98
C GLY A 164 -9.25 4.11 -9.72
N GLU A 165 -9.67 4.07 -8.47
CA GLU A 165 -11.00 4.50 -8.07
C GLU A 165 -11.08 6.04 -8.01
N VAL A 166 -12.12 6.60 -8.65
CA VAL A 166 -12.48 8.01 -8.49
C VAL A 166 -13.90 8.06 -7.92
N GLY A 167 -14.02 8.54 -6.68
CA GLY A 167 -15.32 8.70 -6.05
C GLY A 167 -16.14 7.43 -5.89
N GLY A 168 -15.50 6.28 -5.69
CA GLY A 168 -16.18 4.99 -5.52
C GLY A 168 -16.60 4.30 -6.84
N GLN A 169 -16.23 4.85 -7.98
CA GLN A 169 -16.41 4.21 -9.29
C GLN A 169 -15.05 3.95 -9.93
N ALA A 170 -14.82 2.72 -10.37
CA ALA A 170 -13.65 2.39 -11.20
C ALA A 170 -13.83 3.06 -12.58
N VAL A 171 -12.90 3.93 -12.94
CA VAL A 171 -12.86 4.50 -14.28
C VAL A 171 -11.95 3.62 -15.13
N LEU A 172 -12.59 2.80 -15.97
CA LEU A 172 -11.93 2.12 -17.08
C LEU A 172 -11.76 3.16 -18.19
N GLY A 173 -10.57 3.72 -18.31
CA GLY A 173 -10.21 4.60 -19.42
C GLY A 173 -9.70 3.85 -20.63
#